data_39b845713cc4dfa1a289ef17be9abbc4
#
_entry.id   39b845713cc4dfa1a289ef17be9abbc4
#
_cell.length_a   1.000
_cell.length_b   1.000
_cell.length_c   1.000
_cell.angle_alpha   90.00
_cell.angle_beta   90.00
_cell.angle_gamma   90.00
#
_symmetry.space_group_name_H-M   'P 1'
#
loop_
_entity.id
_entity.type
_entity.pdbx_description
1 polymer ?
#
loop_
_entity_poly.entity_id
_entity_poly.type
_entity_poly.pdbx_seq_one_letter_code
_entity_poly.pdbx_strand_id
1 'polypeptide(L)'
;MLSRPAASMSRRCAITWIAVLIAASLGPPALAADSAPEIRLYAMDCGHLDFKDLSFFSDTGDYDGKSGSLADPCFLIRHPKGILLWDTGLSPEFARQGNPEAGISGGLDVPVTTQLQQAGLTAANVTFVAFSHFHADHTGNANLFAGSTWIINRDELAWATGTPGPQPPGIVDPATFSAYKTAKTKVIDGDYDVFGDGTVRILKAPGHTPGHQVLLLRLKKSGAVILAGDLYHFRHDREARLVMTVNTQRADSLASFDRIEKLAHNTHARLIVQHDPEDFKSLPKFPAYLD
;
A
#
# COMPACT_ATOMS: atom_id res chain seq x y z
N MET A 1 -74.52 80.66 42.04
CA MET A 1 -74.46 79.24 41.66
C MET A 1 -73.15 78.95 41.06
N LEU A 2 -72.47 78.03 41.66
CA LEU A 2 -71.02 77.88 41.74
C LEU A 2 -70.53 77.08 40.45
N SER A 3 -69.58 77.63 39.76
CA SER A 3 -68.80 76.91 38.72
C SER A 3 -67.36 76.73 39.21
N ARG A 4 -66.90 75.54 39.34
CA ARG A 4 -65.51 75.16 39.62
C ARG A 4 -64.65 75.19 38.36
N PRO A 5 -63.37 75.57 38.44
CA PRO A 5 -62.45 75.46 37.32
C PRO A 5 -61.79 74.09 37.21
N ALA A 6 -61.53 73.63 36.01
CA ALA A 6 -60.86 72.39 35.71
C ALA A 6 -59.32 72.53 35.83
N ALA A 7 -58.66 71.56 36.45
CA ALA A 7 -57.23 71.48 36.55
C ALA A 7 -56.63 70.75 35.34
N SER A 8 -55.68 71.41 34.67
CA SER A 8 -54.87 70.83 33.58
C SER A 8 -53.75 69.99 34.20
N MET A 9 -53.76 68.73 33.88
CA MET A 9 -52.68 67.75 34.20
C MET A 9 -51.79 67.54 32.99
N SER A 10 -50.61 68.12 33.03
CA SER A 10 -49.55 67.91 32.05
C SER A 10 -48.92 66.54 32.22
N ARG A 11 -49.12 65.65 31.25
CA ARG A 11 -48.41 64.34 31.16
C ARG A 11 -46.99 64.54 30.66
N ARG A 12 -46.00 64.34 31.50
CA ARG A 12 -44.61 64.23 31.13
C ARG A 12 -44.37 62.79 30.56
N CYS A 13 -44.06 62.67 29.30
CA CYS A 13 -43.68 61.45 28.62
C CYS A 13 -42.23 61.13 29.02
N ALA A 14 -42.00 60.13 29.80
CA ALA A 14 -40.67 59.60 30.11
C ALA A 14 -40.27 58.61 28.98
N ILE A 15 -39.29 59.00 28.15
CA ILE A 15 -38.73 58.13 27.13
C ILE A 15 -37.66 57.28 27.84
N THR A 16 -38.00 56.00 28.04
CA THR A 16 -37.05 54.97 28.55
C THR A 16 -36.23 54.42 27.38
N TRP A 17 -34.94 54.73 27.37
CA TRP A 17 -34.00 54.14 26.41
C TRP A 17 -33.66 52.74 26.90
N ILE A 18 -34.10 51.70 26.15
CA ILE A 18 -33.66 50.34 26.36
C ILE A 18 -32.36 50.15 25.58
N ALA A 19 -31.24 50.06 26.34
CA ALA A 19 -29.96 49.67 25.77
C ALA A 19 -29.95 48.17 25.49
N VAL A 20 -30.05 47.78 24.24
CA VAL A 20 -29.89 46.38 23.78
C VAL A 20 -28.39 46.05 23.79
N LEU A 21 -27.93 45.32 24.79
CA LEU A 21 -26.61 44.72 24.84
C LEU A 21 -26.59 43.54 23.88
N ILE A 22 -25.97 43.71 22.67
CA ILE A 22 -25.65 42.61 21.78
C ILE A 22 -24.43 41.90 22.37
N ALA A 23 -24.67 40.80 23.07
CA ALA A 23 -23.61 39.89 23.47
C ALA A 23 -23.14 39.14 22.19
N ALA A 24 -22.01 39.54 21.64
CA ALA A 24 -21.32 38.79 20.60
C ALA A 24 -20.81 37.48 21.22
N SER A 25 -21.51 36.36 21.00
CA SER A 25 -21.04 35.04 21.33
C SER A 25 -19.86 34.70 20.42
N LEU A 26 -18.65 34.85 20.96
CA LEU A 26 -17.46 34.22 20.36
C LEU A 26 -17.66 32.71 20.48
N GLY A 27 -18.11 32.07 19.39
CA GLY A 27 -18.11 30.62 19.29
C GLY A 27 -16.69 30.08 19.52
N PRO A 28 -16.53 28.84 20.02
CA PRO A 28 -15.23 28.26 20.17
C PRO A 28 -14.50 28.26 18.80
N PRO A 29 -13.17 28.49 18.76
CA PRO A 29 -12.42 28.44 17.53
C PRO A 29 -12.68 27.08 16.87
N ALA A 30 -13.13 27.07 15.64
CA ALA A 30 -13.22 25.86 14.84
C ALA A 30 -11.82 25.25 14.84
N LEU A 31 -11.66 24.07 15.46
CA LEU A 31 -10.46 23.26 15.31
C LEU A 31 -10.26 23.10 13.82
N ALA A 32 -9.19 23.66 13.27
CA ALA A 32 -8.78 23.42 11.89
C ALA A 32 -8.74 21.91 11.73
N ALA A 33 -9.60 21.36 10.85
CA ALA A 33 -9.51 19.96 10.49
C ALA A 33 -8.08 19.74 10.01
N ASP A 34 -7.31 18.92 10.72
CA ASP A 34 -5.96 18.55 10.32
C ASP A 34 -6.07 18.04 8.89
N SER A 35 -5.51 18.78 7.94
CA SER A 35 -5.52 18.37 6.55
C SER A 35 -4.78 17.03 6.48
N ALA A 36 -5.41 16.01 5.87
CA ALA A 36 -4.77 14.72 5.69
C ALA A 36 -3.33 14.91 5.17
N PRO A 37 -2.35 14.15 5.69
CA PRO A 37 -0.96 14.32 5.33
C PRO A 37 -0.76 14.14 3.81
N GLU A 38 0.16 14.89 3.23
CA GLU A 38 0.52 14.75 1.83
C GLU A 38 1.38 13.50 1.66
N ILE A 39 0.81 12.48 1.03
CA ILE A 39 1.48 11.21 0.75
C ILE A 39 1.74 11.14 -0.76
N ARG A 40 2.90 10.61 -1.12
CA ARG A 40 3.27 10.39 -2.52
C ARG A 40 3.63 8.93 -2.73
N LEU A 41 2.97 8.31 -3.69
CA LEU A 41 3.22 6.94 -4.13
C LEU A 41 3.99 6.96 -5.45
N TYR A 42 5.19 6.40 -5.44
CA TYR A 42 6.04 6.22 -6.61
C TYR A 42 6.07 4.74 -6.97
N ALA A 43 5.87 4.42 -8.25
CA ALA A 43 6.13 3.08 -8.79
C ALA A 43 7.51 3.06 -9.42
N MET A 44 8.39 2.20 -8.91
CA MET A 44 9.74 1.98 -9.45
C MET A 44 9.74 0.70 -10.28
N ASP A 45 10.52 0.69 -11.35
CA ASP A 45 10.77 -0.51 -12.14
C ASP A 45 11.85 -1.33 -11.44
N CYS A 46 11.44 -2.37 -10.72
CA CYS A 46 12.32 -3.22 -9.94
C CYS A 46 12.58 -4.57 -10.61
N GLY A 47 12.19 -4.69 -11.87
CA GLY A 47 12.45 -5.84 -12.73
C GLY A 47 11.26 -6.26 -13.59
N HIS A 48 11.48 -7.31 -14.33
CA HIS A 48 10.45 -8.06 -15.05
C HIS A 48 10.82 -9.54 -15.14
N LEU A 49 9.81 -10.36 -15.32
CA LEU A 49 9.94 -11.80 -15.47
C LEU A 49 9.27 -12.25 -16.77
N ASP A 50 9.95 -13.08 -17.53
CA ASP A 50 9.42 -13.70 -18.76
C ASP A 50 9.29 -15.20 -18.56
N PHE A 51 8.10 -15.72 -18.80
CA PHE A 51 7.74 -17.11 -18.62
C PHE A 51 7.47 -17.78 -19.98
N LYS A 52 8.10 -18.91 -20.22
CA LYS A 52 7.79 -19.77 -21.38
C LYS A 52 6.48 -20.52 -21.21
N ASP A 53 6.06 -20.73 -19.97
CA ASP A 53 4.83 -21.42 -19.61
C ASP A 53 4.16 -20.69 -18.44
N LEU A 54 2.92 -20.23 -18.65
CA LEU A 54 2.09 -19.57 -17.65
C LEU A 54 1.09 -20.52 -16.98
N SER A 55 1.12 -21.83 -17.26
CA SER A 55 0.10 -22.78 -16.80
C SER A 55 -0.10 -22.77 -15.28
N PHE A 56 0.96 -22.49 -14.50
CA PHE A 56 0.86 -22.47 -13.05
C PHE A 56 0.17 -21.21 -12.47
N PHE A 57 -0.10 -20.18 -13.28
CA PHE A 57 -0.86 -19.01 -12.83
C PHE A 57 -2.39 -19.26 -12.72
N SER A 58 -2.87 -20.43 -13.16
CA SER A 58 -4.27 -20.81 -12.98
C SER A 58 -4.40 -22.30 -12.62
N ASP A 59 -5.18 -22.62 -11.57
CA ASP A 59 -5.52 -23.99 -11.20
C ASP A 59 -6.67 -24.57 -12.04
N THR A 60 -7.17 -23.80 -13.02
CA THR A 60 -8.27 -24.16 -13.92
C THR A 60 -7.86 -24.25 -15.39
N GLY A 61 -6.55 -24.08 -15.70
CA GLY A 61 -6.01 -24.26 -17.05
C GLY A 61 -6.17 -23.06 -17.98
N ASP A 62 -6.53 -21.89 -17.46
CA ASP A 62 -6.76 -20.68 -18.27
C ASP A 62 -5.51 -20.22 -19.05
N TYR A 63 -4.33 -20.60 -18.55
CA TYR A 63 -3.05 -20.22 -19.13
C TYR A 63 -2.28 -21.37 -19.78
N ASP A 64 -2.87 -22.55 -19.90
CA ASP A 64 -2.21 -23.71 -20.52
C ASP A 64 -1.69 -23.38 -21.93
N GLY A 65 -0.41 -23.70 -22.18
CA GLY A 65 0.25 -23.46 -23.47
C GLY A 65 0.50 -21.99 -23.80
N LYS A 66 0.34 -21.08 -22.86
CA LYS A 66 0.63 -19.66 -23.04
C LYS A 66 1.99 -19.30 -22.44
N SER A 67 2.66 -18.33 -23.06
CA SER A 67 3.82 -17.64 -22.51
C SER A 67 3.49 -16.19 -22.24
N GLY A 68 4.26 -15.51 -21.41
CA GLY A 68 4.02 -14.10 -21.12
C GLY A 68 5.04 -13.49 -20.20
N SER A 69 4.85 -12.20 -19.92
CA SER A 69 5.75 -11.41 -19.08
C SER A 69 5.00 -10.77 -17.94
N LEU A 70 5.66 -10.67 -16.79
CA LEU A 70 5.22 -9.96 -15.60
C LEU A 70 6.09 -8.72 -15.42
N ALA A 71 5.49 -7.60 -15.04
CA ALA A 71 6.21 -6.50 -14.42
C ALA A 71 6.55 -6.86 -12.97
N ASP A 72 7.65 -6.34 -12.46
CA ASP A 72 8.04 -6.51 -11.05
C ASP A 72 8.34 -5.14 -10.42
N PRO A 73 7.30 -4.33 -10.18
CA PRO A 73 7.48 -3.04 -9.53
C PRO A 73 7.69 -3.18 -8.04
N CYS A 74 8.48 -2.27 -7.48
CA CYS A 74 8.44 -1.96 -6.07
C CYS A 74 7.95 -0.52 -5.86
N PHE A 75 7.46 -0.20 -4.66
CA PHE A 75 6.77 1.05 -4.43
C PHE A 75 7.41 1.84 -3.29
N LEU A 76 7.71 3.12 -3.59
CA LEU A 76 8.22 4.06 -2.59
C LEU A 76 7.10 4.98 -2.15
N ILE A 77 6.82 5.00 -0.86
CA ILE A 77 5.79 5.84 -0.25
C ILE A 77 6.46 6.91 0.61
N ARG A 78 6.36 8.18 0.19
CA ARG A 78 6.81 9.31 1.00
C ARG A 78 5.66 9.81 1.86
N HIS A 79 5.89 9.82 3.16
CA HIS A 79 4.96 10.30 4.17
C HIS A 79 5.68 11.33 5.06
N PRO A 80 5.01 12.35 5.66
CA PRO A 80 5.66 13.31 6.56
C PRO A 80 6.40 12.67 7.74
N LYS A 81 5.97 11.48 8.19
CA LYS A 81 6.60 10.74 9.31
C LYS A 81 7.70 9.77 8.88
N GLY A 82 8.01 9.67 7.58
CA GLY A 82 9.07 8.78 7.08
C GLY A 82 8.80 8.23 5.69
N ILE A 83 9.68 7.36 5.23
CA ILE A 83 9.61 6.73 3.92
C ILE A 83 9.43 5.23 4.10
N LEU A 84 8.41 4.65 3.46
CA LEU A 84 8.20 3.22 3.33
C LEU A 84 8.61 2.76 1.94
N LEU A 85 9.41 1.70 1.86
CA LEU A 85 9.59 0.90 0.65
C LEU A 85 8.75 -0.36 0.80
N TRP A 86 7.86 -0.59 -0.16
CA TRP A 86 7.00 -1.78 -0.27
C TRP A 86 7.52 -2.67 -1.38
N ASP A 87 7.96 -3.88 -1.03
CA ASP A 87 8.72 -4.83 -1.83
C ASP A 87 10.05 -4.26 -2.34
N THR A 88 10.94 -5.10 -2.82
CA THR A 88 12.30 -4.71 -3.22
C THR A 88 12.73 -5.27 -4.57
N GLY A 89 11.80 -5.92 -5.30
CA GLY A 89 12.00 -6.40 -6.66
C GLY A 89 13.02 -7.53 -6.80
N LEU A 90 13.38 -7.82 -8.02
CA LEU A 90 14.35 -8.87 -8.39
C LEU A 90 15.76 -8.57 -7.90
N SER A 91 16.46 -9.61 -7.46
CA SER A 91 17.89 -9.51 -7.25
C SER A 91 18.64 -9.33 -8.59
N PRO A 92 19.74 -8.56 -8.61
CA PRO A 92 20.57 -8.44 -9.82
C PRO A 92 21.12 -9.77 -10.30
N GLU A 93 21.26 -10.75 -9.41
CA GLU A 93 21.69 -12.10 -9.76
C GLU A 93 20.61 -12.84 -10.53
N PHE A 94 19.38 -12.89 -10.01
CA PHE A 94 18.26 -13.50 -10.70
C PHE A 94 17.96 -12.81 -12.03
N ALA A 95 18.00 -11.50 -12.10
CA ALA A 95 17.80 -10.73 -13.34
C ALA A 95 18.79 -11.12 -14.44
N ARG A 96 20.01 -11.57 -14.11
CA ARG A 96 21.02 -12.01 -15.08
C ARG A 96 20.91 -13.49 -15.44
N GLN A 97 20.54 -14.34 -14.50
CA GLN A 97 20.59 -15.80 -14.64
C GLN A 97 19.23 -16.41 -14.95
N GLY A 98 18.14 -15.83 -14.42
CA GLY A 98 16.81 -16.41 -14.44
C GLY A 98 16.77 -17.78 -13.76
N ASN A 99 15.79 -18.57 -14.17
CA ASN A 99 15.67 -20.00 -13.86
C ASN A 99 15.40 -20.76 -15.17
N PRO A 100 16.45 -21.11 -15.95
CA PRO A 100 16.28 -21.76 -17.25
C PRO A 100 15.58 -23.12 -17.20
N GLU A 101 15.73 -23.86 -16.09
CA GLU A 101 15.07 -25.16 -15.88
C GLU A 101 13.56 -25.00 -15.75
N ALA A 102 13.10 -23.92 -15.10
CA ALA A 102 11.69 -23.57 -15.01
C ALA A 102 11.20 -22.77 -16.25
N GLY A 103 12.05 -22.47 -17.21
CA GLY A 103 11.68 -21.64 -18.36
C GLY A 103 11.44 -20.18 -18.03
N ILE A 104 12.08 -19.66 -16.97
CA ILE A 104 11.91 -18.29 -16.50
C ILE A 104 13.20 -17.51 -16.79
N SER A 105 13.06 -16.35 -17.43
CA SER A 105 14.10 -15.33 -17.54
C SER A 105 13.65 -14.07 -16.81
N GLY A 106 14.60 -13.21 -16.47
CA GLY A 106 14.31 -11.94 -15.83
C GLY A 106 15.15 -10.81 -16.41
N GLY A 107 14.80 -9.59 -16.07
CA GLY A 107 15.56 -8.40 -16.41
C GLY A 107 15.42 -7.33 -15.34
N LEU A 108 16.45 -6.50 -15.22
CA LEU A 108 16.48 -5.32 -14.34
C LEU A 108 17.27 -4.23 -15.06
N ASP A 109 16.55 -3.28 -15.66
CA ASP A 109 17.18 -2.23 -16.46
C ASP A 109 17.88 -1.19 -15.61
N VAL A 110 17.25 -0.81 -14.50
CA VAL A 110 17.76 0.24 -13.60
C VAL A 110 17.75 -0.25 -12.15
N PRO A 111 18.92 -0.37 -11.50
CA PRO A 111 18.98 -0.78 -10.10
C PRO A 111 18.14 0.11 -9.17
N VAL A 112 17.54 -0.48 -8.15
CA VAL A 112 16.72 0.22 -7.13
C VAL A 112 17.49 1.40 -6.53
N THR A 113 18.78 1.23 -6.26
CA THR A 113 19.64 2.30 -5.70
C THR A 113 19.78 3.49 -6.63
N THR A 114 19.86 3.25 -7.94
CA THR A 114 19.93 4.31 -8.96
C THR A 114 18.60 5.07 -9.03
N GLN A 115 17.47 4.38 -8.98
CA GLN A 115 16.16 5.02 -8.95
C GLN A 115 15.98 5.85 -7.67
N LEU A 116 16.39 5.35 -6.50
CA LEU A 116 16.38 6.15 -5.27
C LEU A 116 17.18 7.45 -5.45
N GLN A 117 18.36 7.40 -6.07
CA GLN A 117 19.18 8.59 -6.34
C GLN A 117 18.47 9.59 -7.27
N GLN A 118 17.72 9.13 -8.27
CA GLN A 118 16.89 9.99 -9.11
C GLN A 118 15.80 10.75 -8.32
N ALA A 119 15.32 10.15 -7.21
CA ALA A 119 14.41 10.80 -6.28
C ALA A 119 15.11 11.62 -5.17
N GLY A 120 16.44 11.80 -5.27
CA GLY A 120 17.26 12.49 -4.27
C GLY A 120 17.42 11.71 -2.95
N LEU A 121 17.35 10.38 -3.01
CA LEU A 121 17.39 9.48 -1.86
C LEU A 121 18.52 8.45 -1.98
N THR A 122 18.83 7.85 -0.85
CA THR A 122 19.66 6.65 -0.73
C THR A 122 18.91 5.61 0.11
N ALA A 123 19.42 4.39 0.21
CA ALA A 123 18.84 3.37 1.10
C ALA A 123 18.76 3.84 2.56
N ALA A 124 19.71 4.69 3.03
CA ALA A 124 19.70 5.22 4.39
C ALA A 124 18.52 6.18 4.68
N ASN A 125 17.87 6.72 3.67
CA ASN A 125 16.68 7.57 3.85
C ASN A 125 15.38 6.76 4.02
N VAL A 126 15.39 5.46 3.71
CA VAL A 126 14.23 4.58 3.85
C VAL A 126 14.04 4.24 5.33
N THR A 127 12.92 4.69 5.90
CA THR A 127 12.61 4.51 7.33
C THR A 127 12.10 3.10 7.60
N PHE A 128 11.22 2.62 6.72
CA PHE A 128 10.57 1.32 6.81
C PHE A 128 10.72 0.55 5.52
N VAL A 129 10.92 -0.75 5.63
CA VAL A 129 10.73 -1.71 4.53
C VAL A 129 9.65 -2.68 4.95
N ALA A 130 8.70 -2.94 4.07
CA ALA A 130 7.70 -3.97 4.27
C ALA A 130 7.51 -4.75 2.97
N PHE A 131 7.02 -5.96 3.10
CA PHE A 131 6.90 -6.90 2.00
C PHE A 131 5.45 -7.35 1.88
N SER A 132 4.97 -7.51 0.64
CA SER A 132 3.74 -8.22 0.40
C SER A 132 3.86 -9.68 0.88
N HIS A 133 4.97 -10.31 0.55
CA HIS A 133 5.38 -11.65 0.96
C HIS A 133 6.87 -11.88 0.67
N PHE A 134 7.40 -13.10 0.88
CA PHE A 134 8.84 -13.36 0.82
C PHE A 134 9.27 -14.19 -0.39
N HIS A 135 8.57 -14.15 -1.53
CA HIS A 135 9.11 -14.67 -2.77
C HIS A 135 10.33 -13.86 -3.24
N ALA A 136 11.16 -14.48 -4.05
CA ALA A 136 12.48 -13.96 -4.40
C ALA A 136 12.41 -12.64 -5.21
N ASP A 137 11.35 -12.43 -5.96
CA ASP A 137 11.07 -11.22 -6.75
C ASP A 137 10.56 -10.04 -5.90
N HIS A 138 10.11 -10.29 -4.67
CA HIS A 138 9.73 -9.23 -3.72
C HIS A 138 10.84 -8.89 -2.72
N THR A 139 11.82 -9.78 -2.54
CA THR A 139 12.87 -9.63 -1.52
C THR A 139 14.27 -9.42 -2.10
N GLY A 140 14.43 -9.42 -3.40
CA GLY A 140 15.72 -9.50 -4.09
C GLY A 140 16.75 -8.45 -3.69
N ASN A 141 16.33 -7.27 -3.25
CA ASN A 141 17.22 -6.20 -2.79
C ASN A 141 17.05 -5.86 -1.31
N ALA A 142 16.36 -6.68 -0.53
CA ALA A 142 16.01 -6.36 0.86
C ALA A 142 17.22 -6.05 1.73
N ASN A 143 18.33 -6.78 1.59
CA ASN A 143 19.56 -6.59 2.37
C ASN A 143 20.18 -5.18 2.22
N LEU A 144 19.90 -4.46 1.12
CA LEU A 144 20.37 -3.07 0.94
C LEU A 144 19.76 -2.13 1.99
N PHE A 145 18.66 -2.52 2.59
CA PHE A 145 17.89 -1.71 3.55
C PHE A 145 18.03 -2.23 4.99
N ALA A 146 19.14 -2.88 5.33
CA ALA A 146 19.39 -3.39 6.67
C ALA A 146 19.35 -2.30 7.78
N GLY A 147 19.57 -1.03 7.41
CA GLY A 147 19.45 0.12 8.31
C GLY A 147 18.02 0.58 8.60
N SER A 148 17.04 0.12 7.82
CA SER A 148 15.63 0.44 7.99
C SER A 148 14.98 -0.41 9.08
N THR A 149 13.80 0.01 9.55
CA THR A 149 12.94 -0.88 10.35
C THR A 149 12.12 -1.76 9.40
N TRP A 150 12.28 -3.07 9.50
CA TRP A 150 11.55 -4.03 8.69
C TRP A 150 10.21 -4.38 9.34
N ILE A 151 9.11 -4.21 8.62
CA ILE A 151 7.77 -4.60 9.05
C ILE A 151 7.46 -5.94 8.38
N ILE A 152 7.38 -7.01 9.17
CA ILE A 152 7.31 -8.38 8.69
C ILE A 152 6.10 -9.07 9.28
N ASN A 153 5.32 -9.75 8.44
CA ASN A 153 4.27 -10.64 8.93
C ASN A 153 4.86 -11.86 9.63
N ARG A 154 4.28 -12.25 10.78
CA ARG A 154 4.74 -13.39 11.60
C ARG A 154 4.68 -14.69 10.82
N ASP A 155 3.53 -14.96 10.18
CA ASP A 155 3.28 -16.24 9.49
C ASP A 155 4.19 -16.35 8.26
N GLU A 156 4.43 -15.23 7.58
CA GLU A 156 5.33 -15.15 6.43
C GLU A 156 6.77 -15.45 6.81
N LEU A 157 7.27 -14.81 7.85
CA LEU A 157 8.64 -15.06 8.33
C LEU A 157 8.82 -16.52 8.75
N ALA A 158 7.86 -17.07 9.49
CA ALA A 158 7.90 -18.47 9.94
C ALA A 158 7.90 -19.44 8.76
N TRP A 159 7.08 -19.17 7.74
CA TRP A 159 7.01 -19.97 6.53
C TRP A 159 8.30 -19.88 5.71
N ALA A 160 8.76 -18.66 5.42
CA ALA A 160 9.94 -18.43 4.57
C ALA A 160 11.24 -18.98 5.18
N THR A 161 11.32 -19.05 6.51
CA THR A 161 12.50 -19.56 7.25
C THR A 161 12.29 -20.95 7.84
N GLY A 162 11.16 -21.60 7.56
CA GLY A 162 10.80 -22.91 8.09
C GLY A 162 11.65 -24.06 7.55
N THR A 163 11.50 -25.23 8.16
CA THR A 163 12.15 -26.47 7.72
C THR A 163 11.11 -27.60 7.71
N PRO A 164 10.84 -28.27 6.56
CA PRO A 164 11.39 -27.94 5.23
C PRO A 164 11.01 -26.55 4.76
N GLY A 165 11.83 -25.96 3.89
CA GLY A 165 11.56 -24.63 3.30
C GLY A 165 10.36 -24.66 2.36
N PRO A 166 9.95 -23.46 1.87
CA PRO A 166 8.86 -23.30 0.92
C PRO A 166 9.05 -24.09 -0.37
N GLN A 167 7.93 -24.48 -1.00
CA GLN A 167 7.91 -25.21 -2.25
C GLN A 167 7.20 -24.38 -3.34
N PRO A 168 7.66 -24.46 -4.60
CA PRO A 168 8.84 -25.20 -5.09
C PRO A 168 10.17 -24.60 -4.60
N PRO A 169 11.26 -25.38 -4.60
CA PRO A 169 12.58 -24.85 -4.24
C PRO A 169 12.96 -23.65 -5.12
N GLY A 170 13.54 -22.60 -4.49
CA GLY A 170 13.96 -21.37 -5.19
C GLY A 170 12.86 -20.31 -5.30
N ILE A 171 11.61 -20.61 -4.92
CA ILE A 171 10.55 -19.58 -4.85
C ILE A 171 10.85 -18.54 -3.76
N VAL A 172 11.56 -18.94 -2.71
CA VAL A 172 12.12 -18.08 -1.67
C VAL A 172 13.64 -18.22 -1.68
N ASP A 173 14.34 -17.10 -1.67
CA ASP A 173 15.79 -17.05 -1.51
C ASP A 173 16.15 -16.38 -0.17
N PRO A 174 16.44 -17.16 0.90
CA PRO A 174 16.79 -16.59 2.20
C PRO A 174 18.06 -15.73 2.21
N ALA A 175 18.91 -15.83 1.19
CA ALA A 175 20.11 -15.00 1.08
C ALA A 175 19.74 -13.53 0.83
N THR A 176 18.67 -13.23 0.08
CA THR A 176 18.24 -11.88 -0.30
C THR A 176 17.73 -11.05 0.87
N PHE A 177 17.17 -11.69 1.90
CA PHE A 177 16.60 -11.03 3.08
C PHE A 177 17.30 -11.41 4.41
N SER A 178 18.49 -11.98 4.34
CA SER A 178 19.24 -12.45 5.52
C SER A 178 19.46 -11.39 6.60
N ALA A 179 19.44 -10.11 6.21
CA ALA A 179 19.56 -8.97 7.13
C ALA A 179 18.41 -8.86 8.15
N TYR A 180 17.28 -9.58 7.97
CA TYR A 180 16.22 -9.63 9.00
C TYR A 180 16.73 -10.06 10.37
N LYS A 181 17.83 -10.83 10.41
CA LYS A 181 18.46 -11.32 11.65
C LYS A 181 19.12 -10.22 12.47
N THR A 182 19.47 -9.10 11.84
CA THR A 182 20.25 -7.99 12.46
C THR A 182 19.55 -6.64 12.32
N ALA A 183 18.68 -6.48 11.35
CA ALA A 183 17.87 -5.27 11.18
C ALA A 183 16.87 -5.11 12.34
N LYS A 184 16.49 -3.88 12.61
CA LYS A 184 15.37 -3.62 13.51
C LYS A 184 14.09 -4.16 12.87
N THR A 185 13.41 -5.09 13.53
CA THR A 185 12.17 -5.69 13.01
C THR A 185 10.95 -5.29 13.85
N LYS A 186 9.86 -5.06 13.17
CA LYS A 186 8.50 -4.95 13.71
C LYS A 186 7.71 -6.14 13.17
N VAL A 187 7.59 -7.19 13.97
CA VAL A 187 6.75 -8.33 13.62
C VAL A 187 5.29 -7.95 13.84
N ILE A 188 4.46 -8.11 12.82
CA ILE A 188 3.02 -7.85 12.86
C ILE A 188 2.24 -9.16 12.70
N ASP A 189 1.00 -9.14 13.22
CA ASP A 189 0.08 -10.28 13.17
C ASP A 189 -1.33 -9.71 12.87
N GLY A 190 -1.68 -9.62 11.60
CA GLY A 190 -2.90 -8.98 11.13
C GLY A 190 -2.68 -7.62 10.47
N ASP A 191 -3.75 -6.83 10.38
CA ASP A 191 -3.69 -5.49 9.78
C ASP A 191 -2.83 -4.53 10.61
N TYR A 192 -2.08 -3.66 9.94
CA TYR A 192 -1.18 -2.72 10.60
C TYR A 192 -1.20 -1.34 9.94
N ASP A 193 -1.26 -0.29 10.75
CA ASP A 193 -1.14 1.10 10.32
C ASP A 193 0.31 1.55 10.45
N VAL A 194 0.98 1.77 9.31
CA VAL A 194 2.44 2.02 9.26
C VAL A 194 2.81 3.32 9.99
N PHE A 195 2.03 4.37 9.81
CA PHE A 195 2.31 5.70 10.36
C PHE A 195 1.37 6.12 11.50
N GLY A 196 0.36 5.29 11.81
CA GLY A 196 -0.58 5.50 12.92
C GLY A 196 -1.60 6.61 12.68
N ASP A 197 -1.93 6.91 11.41
CA ASP A 197 -2.92 7.92 11.02
C ASP A 197 -3.94 7.43 9.99
N GLY A 198 -3.93 6.13 9.70
CA GLY A 198 -4.88 5.47 8.82
C GLY A 198 -4.61 5.64 7.33
N THR A 199 -3.56 6.35 6.95
CA THR A 199 -3.28 6.71 5.55
C THR A 199 -2.52 5.63 4.78
N VAL A 200 -1.68 4.84 5.46
CA VAL A 200 -0.90 3.74 4.89
C VAL A 200 -1.09 2.50 5.76
N ARG A 201 -1.86 1.55 5.26
CA ARG A 201 -2.23 0.36 6.02
C ARG A 201 -1.83 -0.92 5.30
N ILE A 202 -1.08 -1.76 5.96
CA ILE A 202 -0.84 -3.15 5.57
C ILE A 202 -2.06 -3.96 5.98
N LEU A 203 -2.61 -4.77 5.08
CA LEU A 203 -3.78 -5.60 5.33
C LEU A 203 -3.46 -7.06 5.04
N LYS A 204 -3.78 -7.94 5.99
CA LYS A 204 -3.56 -9.39 5.84
C LYS A 204 -4.44 -9.94 4.71
N ALA A 205 -3.84 -10.67 3.77
CA ALA A 205 -4.51 -11.29 2.62
C ALA A 205 -3.86 -12.67 2.31
N PRO A 206 -3.92 -13.64 3.24
CA PRO A 206 -3.25 -14.93 3.10
C PRO A 206 -3.79 -15.76 1.93
N GLY A 207 -3.01 -16.74 1.51
CA GLY A 207 -3.41 -17.71 0.50
C GLY A 207 -2.35 -17.98 -0.55
N HIS A 208 -1.82 -16.92 -1.17
CA HIS A 208 -0.64 -17.02 -2.02
C HIS A 208 0.55 -17.53 -1.19
N THR A 209 0.86 -16.82 -0.12
CA THR A 209 1.67 -17.34 1.00
C THR A 209 0.89 -17.24 2.30
N PRO A 210 1.29 -17.93 3.40
CA PRO A 210 0.55 -17.89 4.67
C PRO A 210 0.45 -16.51 5.29
N GLY A 211 1.44 -15.66 5.06
CA GLY A 211 1.50 -14.30 5.59
C GLY A 211 1.35 -13.21 4.55
N HIS A 212 0.89 -13.54 3.34
CA HIS A 212 0.71 -12.55 2.26
C HIS A 212 -0.15 -11.36 2.71
N GLN A 213 0.20 -10.17 2.22
CA GLN A 213 -0.38 -8.88 2.59
C GLN A 213 -0.57 -7.99 1.35
N VAL A 214 -1.49 -7.05 1.45
CA VAL A 214 -1.69 -5.97 0.49
C VAL A 214 -1.50 -4.62 1.18
N LEU A 215 -1.20 -3.56 0.42
CA LEU A 215 -1.02 -2.22 0.96
C LEU A 215 -2.16 -1.30 0.52
N LEU A 216 -2.91 -0.75 1.48
CA LEU A 216 -3.92 0.28 1.25
C LEU A 216 -3.35 1.66 1.54
N LEU A 217 -3.43 2.57 0.56
CA LEU A 217 -3.06 3.98 0.68
C LEU A 217 -4.29 4.87 0.54
N ARG A 218 -4.32 5.99 1.26
CA ARG A 218 -5.31 7.06 1.11
C ARG A 218 -4.59 8.31 0.63
N LEU A 219 -4.57 8.51 -0.68
CA LEU A 219 -3.92 9.63 -1.33
C LEU A 219 -4.89 10.81 -1.41
N LYS A 220 -4.36 12.02 -1.37
CA LYS A 220 -5.19 13.23 -1.26
C LYS A 220 -5.96 13.54 -2.54
N LYS A 221 -5.33 13.37 -3.70
CA LYS A 221 -5.95 13.66 -5.01
C LYS A 221 -6.37 12.37 -5.73
N SER A 222 -5.53 11.35 -5.67
CA SER A 222 -5.78 10.09 -6.36
C SER A 222 -6.80 9.18 -5.65
N GLY A 223 -7.20 9.53 -4.41
CA GLY A 223 -8.13 8.73 -3.62
C GLY A 223 -7.46 7.50 -3.00
N ALA A 224 -8.27 6.47 -2.75
CA ALA A 224 -7.74 5.22 -2.19
C ALA A 224 -7.08 4.36 -3.29
N VAL A 225 -5.92 3.77 -2.96
CA VAL A 225 -5.19 2.85 -3.82
C VAL A 225 -4.86 1.59 -3.03
N ILE A 226 -5.02 0.42 -3.63
CA ILE A 226 -4.58 -0.87 -3.08
C ILE A 226 -3.50 -1.43 -3.99
N LEU A 227 -2.32 -1.71 -3.44
CA LEU A 227 -1.28 -2.50 -4.08
C LEU A 227 -1.50 -3.95 -3.67
N ALA A 228 -1.82 -4.79 -4.65
CA ALA A 228 -2.35 -6.12 -4.40
C ALA A 228 -1.31 -7.18 -4.01
N GLY A 229 0.01 -6.87 -4.20
CA GLY A 229 1.02 -7.95 -4.16
C GLY A 229 0.61 -9.05 -5.13
N ASP A 230 0.76 -10.29 -4.70
CA ASP A 230 0.41 -11.49 -5.47
C ASP A 230 -0.97 -12.05 -5.13
N LEU A 231 -1.87 -11.18 -4.67
CA LEU A 231 -3.29 -11.54 -4.61
C LEU A 231 -3.80 -11.95 -6.01
N TYR A 232 -3.30 -11.27 -7.04
CA TYR A 232 -3.50 -11.53 -8.47
C TYR A 232 -2.21 -11.21 -9.23
N HIS A 233 -1.89 -11.94 -10.30
CA HIS A 233 -0.73 -11.69 -11.16
C HIS A 233 -1.10 -10.95 -12.44
N PHE A 234 -2.30 -11.22 -12.97
CA PHE A 234 -2.85 -10.55 -14.14
C PHE A 234 -4.23 -9.97 -13.85
N ARG A 235 -4.65 -8.95 -14.61
CA ARG A 235 -6.02 -8.43 -14.54
C ARG A 235 -7.06 -9.53 -14.76
N HIS A 236 -6.75 -10.47 -15.67
CA HIS A 236 -7.62 -11.61 -15.95
C HIS A 236 -7.82 -12.50 -14.72
N ASP A 237 -6.79 -12.71 -13.90
CA ASP A 237 -6.91 -13.49 -12.64
C ASP A 237 -7.92 -12.84 -11.70
N ARG A 238 -7.90 -11.50 -11.61
CA ARG A 238 -8.85 -10.76 -10.81
C ARG A 238 -10.28 -10.90 -11.34
N GLU A 239 -10.47 -10.76 -12.66
CA GLU A 239 -11.78 -10.85 -13.32
C GLU A 239 -12.38 -12.25 -13.23
N ALA A 240 -11.58 -13.27 -13.52
CA ALA A 240 -11.99 -14.67 -13.52
C ALA A 240 -11.82 -15.37 -12.17
N ARG A 241 -11.23 -14.68 -11.17
CA ARG A 241 -10.96 -15.21 -9.82
C ARG A 241 -10.07 -16.46 -9.86
N LEU A 242 -9.01 -16.41 -10.67
CA LEU A 242 -8.07 -17.51 -10.83
C LEU A 242 -7.15 -17.61 -9.62
N VAL A 243 -6.82 -18.83 -9.23
CA VAL A 243 -5.88 -19.12 -8.16
C VAL A 243 -4.67 -19.81 -8.76
N MET A 244 -3.49 -19.34 -8.42
CA MET A 244 -2.23 -19.90 -8.87
C MET A 244 -2.02 -21.30 -8.23
N THR A 245 -1.50 -22.25 -9.01
CA THR A 245 -1.31 -23.66 -8.54
C THR A 245 -0.33 -23.78 -7.39
N VAL A 246 0.61 -22.84 -7.27
CA VAL A 246 1.61 -22.81 -6.19
C VAL A 246 1.16 -22.01 -4.96
N ASN A 247 -0.06 -21.48 -4.95
CA ASN A 247 -0.60 -20.85 -3.75
C ASN A 247 -0.64 -21.86 -2.59
N THR A 248 -0.21 -21.41 -1.41
CA THR A 248 -0.13 -22.27 -0.23
C THR A 248 -1.50 -22.75 0.23
N GLN A 249 -2.55 -21.93 0.04
CA GLN A 249 -3.92 -22.24 0.45
C GLN A 249 -4.96 -21.58 -0.48
N ARG A 250 -5.59 -22.42 -1.31
CA ARG A 250 -6.63 -21.99 -2.25
C ARG A 250 -7.83 -21.34 -1.56
N ALA A 251 -8.29 -21.93 -0.46
CA ALA A 251 -9.47 -21.40 0.26
C ALA A 251 -9.19 -20.02 0.86
N ASP A 252 -8.00 -19.80 1.41
CA ASP A 252 -7.58 -18.52 1.95
C ASP A 252 -7.41 -17.48 0.83
N SER A 253 -6.89 -17.89 -0.35
CA SER A 253 -6.81 -17.01 -1.53
C SER A 253 -8.19 -16.48 -1.90
N LEU A 254 -9.20 -17.34 -2.02
CA LEU A 254 -10.57 -16.94 -2.36
C LEU A 254 -11.20 -16.06 -1.28
N ALA A 255 -10.97 -16.34 0.00
CA ALA A 255 -11.43 -15.49 1.10
C ALA A 255 -10.75 -14.12 1.11
N SER A 256 -9.46 -14.07 0.76
CA SER A 256 -8.71 -12.83 0.59
C SER A 256 -9.22 -12.02 -0.61
N PHE A 257 -9.55 -12.66 -1.74
CA PHE A 257 -10.21 -12.00 -2.87
C PHE A 257 -11.50 -11.33 -2.40
N ASP A 258 -12.40 -12.06 -1.75
CA ASP A 258 -13.68 -11.52 -1.27
C ASP A 258 -13.49 -10.33 -0.33
N ARG A 259 -12.55 -10.42 0.59
CA ARG A 259 -12.24 -9.35 1.55
C ARG A 259 -11.73 -8.10 0.84
N ILE A 260 -10.72 -8.26 -0.02
CA ILE A 260 -10.03 -7.12 -0.65
C ILE A 260 -10.90 -6.47 -1.71
N GLU A 261 -11.65 -7.24 -2.50
CA GLU A 261 -12.62 -6.68 -3.46
C GLU A 261 -13.73 -5.90 -2.76
N LYS A 262 -14.28 -6.43 -1.66
CA LYS A 262 -15.28 -5.70 -0.88
C LYS A 262 -14.73 -4.41 -0.28
N LEU A 263 -13.48 -4.42 0.18
CA LEU A 263 -12.81 -3.23 0.68
C LEU A 263 -12.57 -2.22 -0.44
N ALA A 264 -12.07 -2.66 -1.60
CA ALA A 264 -11.85 -1.81 -2.77
C ALA A 264 -13.16 -1.13 -3.20
N HIS A 265 -14.26 -1.90 -3.28
CA HIS A 265 -15.59 -1.37 -3.59
C HIS A 265 -16.04 -0.31 -2.57
N ASN A 266 -15.96 -0.62 -1.26
CA ASN A 266 -16.45 0.25 -0.20
C ASN A 266 -15.64 1.53 -0.03
N THR A 267 -14.36 1.51 -0.40
CA THR A 267 -13.45 2.65 -0.31
C THR A 267 -13.26 3.37 -1.64
N HIS A 268 -13.89 2.87 -2.71
CA HIS A 268 -13.66 3.30 -4.10
C HIS A 268 -12.18 3.26 -4.47
N ALA A 269 -11.45 2.27 -3.95
CA ALA A 269 -10.02 2.16 -4.17
C ALA A 269 -9.73 1.66 -5.58
N ARG A 270 -8.74 2.30 -6.23
CA ARG A 270 -8.08 1.73 -7.39
C ARG A 270 -7.19 0.59 -6.92
N LEU A 271 -7.51 -0.65 -7.32
CA LEU A 271 -6.64 -1.80 -7.07
C LEU A 271 -5.63 -1.93 -8.23
N ILE A 272 -4.36 -2.02 -7.88
CA ILE A 272 -3.23 -2.23 -8.80
C ILE A 272 -2.83 -3.69 -8.67
N VAL A 273 -2.93 -4.44 -9.77
CA VAL A 273 -2.40 -5.80 -9.89
C VAL A 273 -0.89 -5.67 -10.15
N GLN A 274 -0.09 -6.00 -9.15
CA GLN A 274 1.33 -5.60 -9.09
C GLN A 274 2.12 -6.10 -10.30
N HIS A 275 1.93 -7.36 -10.69
CA HIS A 275 2.66 -7.99 -11.78
C HIS A 275 2.06 -7.77 -13.18
N ASP A 276 0.85 -7.18 -13.29
CA ASP A 276 0.23 -6.93 -14.59
C ASP A 276 0.94 -5.78 -15.32
N PRO A 277 1.53 -6.03 -16.52
CA PRO A 277 2.25 -5.00 -17.26
C PRO A 277 1.40 -3.78 -17.63
N GLU A 278 0.09 -3.96 -17.86
CA GLU A 278 -0.80 -2.86 -18.21
C GLU A 278 -1.17 -2.02 -16.98
N ASP A 279 -1.27 -2.64 -15.80
CA ASP A 279 -1.43 -1.91 -14.54
C ASP A 279 -0.17 -1.08 -14.24
N PHE A 280 1.01 -1.67 -14.37
CA PHE A 280 2.26 -0.95 -14.17
C PHE A 280 2.43 0.23 -15.15
N LYS A 281 2.17 0.03 -16.46
CA LYS A 281 2.20 1.10 -17.48
C LYS A 281 1.20 2.22 -17.20
N SER A 282 0.10 1.94 -16.51
CA SER A 282 -0.94 2.92 -16.18
C SER A 282 -0.56 3.85 -15.02
N LEU A 283 0.53 3.57 -14.32
CA LEU A 283 1.07 4.40 -13.24
C LEU A 283 1.97 5.51 -13.78
N PRO A 284 2.10 6.63 -13.07
CA PRO A 284 3.06 7.65 -13.43
C PRO A 284 4.48 7.08 -13.50
N LYS A 285 5.17 7.35 -14.61
CA LYS A 285 6.54 6.87 -14.78
C LYS A 285 7.46 7.57 -13.77
N PHE A 286 8.21 6.75 -13.01
CA PHE A 286 9.19 7.24 -12.03
C PHE A 286 10.15 8.28 -12.64
N PRO A 287 10.46 9.43 -11.96
CA PRO A 287 10.09 9.79 -10.59
C PRO A 287 8.78 10.59 -10.43
N ALA A 288 7.84 10.53 -11.39
CA ALA A 288 6.50 11.04 -11.14
C ALA A 288 5.73 10.13 -10.17
N TYR A 289 4.66 10.66 -9.54
CA TYR A 289 3.98 9.98 -8.44
C TYR A 289 2.45 10.22 -8.47
N LEU A 290 1.72 9.40 -7.73
CA LEU A 290 0.35 9.64 -7.31
C LEU A 290 0.33 10.34 -5.94
N ASP A 291 -0.61 11.29 -5.72
CA ASP A 291 -0.80 12.04 -4.46
C ASP A 291 -2.28 12.31 -4.14
#